data_7b423834e5a783c79563563d66f75086
#
_entry.id   7b423834e5a783c79563563d66f75086
#
_cell.length_a   1.000
_cell.length_b   1.000
_cell.length_c   1.000
_cell.angle_alpha   90.00
_cell.angle_beta   90.00
_cell.angle_gamma   90.00
#
_symmetry.space_group_name_H-M   'P 1'
#
loop_
_entity.id
_entity.type
_entity.pdbx_description
1 polymer ?
#
loop_
_entity_poly.entity_id
_entity_poly.type
_entity_poly.pdbx_seq_one_letter_code
_entity_poly.pdbx_strand_id
1 'polypeptide(L)'
;MKNIKVRTKLTIILALVIVLVTSESFISIKNMNQLKDKALETMDTSSRQNYDDSIKEQVGVVISLLSEINNEYKSGKYTLDEAKKIAADEIRQMRYGNGGYFWVDQSDGKNIVLLGSSTEGTNRMNTKDADGYQMVKEIIRVAVQDGGGYTDYVFPKEGETEPSPKRSYSEYFKPFDWVV
;
A
#
# COMPACT_ATOMS: atom_id res chain seq x y z
N MET A 1 0.90 -66.80 -17.87
CA MET A 1 1.78 -66.07 -18.81
C MET A 1 2.82 -67.05 -19.53
N LYS A 2 2.55 -68.34 -19.57
CA LYS A 2 3.53 -69.28 -20.04
C LYS A 2 3.70 -69.45 -21.60
N ASN A 3 2.77 -68.84 -22.40
CA ASN A 3 2.76 -69.03 -23.86
C ASN A 3 2.83 -67.78 -24.73
N ILE A 4 3.29 -66.64 -24.14
CA ILE A 4 3.42 -65.41 -24.92
C ILE A 4 4.80 -65.35 -25.57
N LYS A 5 4.85 -65.09 -26.89
CA LYS A 5 6.11 -64.94 -27.65
C LYS A 5 6.99 -63.84 -27.05
N VAL A 6 8.30 -63.98 -27.07
CA VAL A 6 9.27 -63.05 -26.50
C VAL A 6 9.06 -61.64 -27.04
N ARG A 7 8.76 -61.43 -28.33
CA ARG A 7 8.45 -60.16 -28.95
C ARG A 7 7.27 -59.44 -28.24
N THR A 8 6.17 -60.18 -27.99
CA THR A 8 4.99 -59.64 -27.33
C THR A 8 5.28 -59.22 -25.88
N LYS A 9 6.11 -59.98 -25.16
CA LYS A 9 6.56 -59.62 -23.81
C LYS A 9 7.34 -58.28 -23.82
N LEU A 10 8.25 -58.14 -24.80
CA LEU A 10 9.07 -56.93 -24.95
C LEU A 10 8.21 -55.69 -25.28
N THR A 11 7.23 -55.87 -26.18
CA THR A 11 6.29 -54.77 -26.52
C THR A 11 5.44 -54.32 -25.32
N ILE A 12 4.97 -55.28 -24.51
CA ILE A 12 4.20 -54.96 -23.28
C ILE A 12 5.07 -54.19 -22.29
N ILE A 13 6.31 -54.64 -22.07
CA ILE A 13 7.24 -53.96 -21.17
C ILE A 13 7.51 -52.51 -21.66
N LEU A 14 7.79 -52.36 -22.95
CA LEU A 14 8.00 -51.03 -23.54
C LEU A 14 6.79 -50.13 -23.40
N ALA A 15 5.58 -50.66 -23.66
CA ALA A 15 4.34 -49.91 -23.48
C ALA A 15 4.14 -49.43 -21.99
N LEU A 16 4.43 -50.36 -21.04
CA LEU A 16 4.36 -50.00 -19.60
C LEU A 16 5.36 -48.92 -19.23
N VAL A 17 6.58 -48.99 -19.73
CA VAL A 17 7.60 -47.95 -19.48
C VAL A 17 7.15 -46.61 -20.04
N ILE A 18 6.61 -46.59 -21.27
CA ILE A 18 6.08 -45.34 -21.88
C ILE A 18 4.95 -44.74 -21.01
N VAL A 19 4.01 -45.57 -20.56
CA VAL A 19 2.90 -45.13 -19.70
C VAL A 19 3.42 -44.58 -18.38
N LEU A 20 4.41 -45.22 -17.76
CA LEU A 20 5.02 -44.70 -16.52
C LEU A 20 5.69 -43.34 -16.73
N VAL A 21 6.53 -43.21 -17.74
CA VAL A 21 7.25 -41.97 -18.06
C VAL A 21 6.27 -40.82 -18.37
N THR A 22 5.21 -41.11 -19.15
CA THR A 22 4.22 -40.10 -19.49
C THR A 22 3.39 -39.70 -18.25
N SER A 23 3.04 -40.62 -17.37
CA SER A 23 2.31 -40.33 -16.14
C SER A 23 3.15 -39.48 -15.16
N GLU A 24 4.43 -39.83 -14.99
CA GLU A 24 5.35 -39.02 -14.16
C GLU A 24 5.55 -37.61 -14.72
N SER A 25 5.69 -37.47 -16.04
CA SER A 25 5.80 -36.18 -16.71
C SER A 25 4.55 -35.31 -16.50
N PHE A 26 3.36 -35.92 -16.61
CA PHE A 26 2.10 -35.21 -16.37
C PHE A 26 1.96 -34.74 -14.93
N ILE A 27 2.28 -35.58 -13.95
CA ILE A 27 2.28 -35.24 -12.53
C ILE A 27 3.29 -34.12 -12.25
N SER A 28 4.49 -34.21 -12.83
CA SER A 28 5.54 -33.20 -12.67
C SER A 28 5.12 -31.85 -13.21
N ILE A 29 4.50 -31.79 -14.40
CA ILE A 29 3.99 -30.55 -15.00
C ILE A 29 2.88 -29.93 -14.09
N LYS A 30 1.95 -30.74 -13.60
CA LYS A 30 0.89 -30.29 -12.70
C LYS A 30 1.46 -29.69 -11.42
N ASN A 31 2.40 -30.40 -10.79
CA ASN A 31 3.06 -29.93 -9.57
C ASN A 31 3.86 -28.64 -9.81
N MET A 32 4.53 -28.51 -10.95
CA MET A 32 5.27 -27.31 -11.34
C MET A 32 4.32 -26.09 -11.50
N ASN A 33 3.17 -26.29 -12.14
CA ASN A 33 2.18 -25.23 -12.29
C ASN A 33 1.63 -24.80 -10.93
N GLN A 34 1.27 -25.73 -10.06
CA GLN A 34 0.81 -25.40 -8.70
C GLN A 34 1.88 -24.66 -7.89
N LEU A 35 3.15 -25.08 -8.00
CA LEU A 35 4.24 -24.39 -7.32
C LEU A 35 4.44 -22.97 -7.84
N LYS A 36 4.38 -22.80 -9.17
CA LYS A 36 4.43 -21.47 -9.81
C LYS A 36 3.31 -20.57 -9.33
N ASP A 37 2.06 -21.04 -9.34
CA ASP A 37 0.90 -20.25 -8.94
C ASP A 37 1.01 -19.84 -7.46
N LYS A 38 1.40 -20.76 -6.59
CA LYS A 38 1.63 -20.48 -5.17
C LYS A 38 2.79 -19.50 -4.94
N ALA A 39 3.87 -19.62 -5.72
CA ALA A 39 5.00 -18.70 -5.64
C ALA A 39 4.60 -17.29 -6.06
N LEU A 40 3.82 -17.14 -7.14
CA LEU A 40 3.31 -15.84 -7.60
C LEU A 40 2.38 -15.20 -6.56
N GLU A 41 1.45 -15.97 -5.98
CA GLU A 41 0.55 -15.49 -4.92
C GLU A 41 1.35 -15.04 -3.68
N THR A 42 2.34 -15.82 -3.27
CA THR A 42 3.21 -15.47 -2.14
C THR A 42 4.01 -14.20 -2.41
N MET A 43 4.55 -14.06 -3.62
CA MET A 43 5.30 -12.86 -4.02
C MET A 43 4.40 -11.62 -4.04
N ASP A 44 3.19 -11.71 -4.59
CA ASP A 44 2.23 -10.60 -4.63
C ASP A 44 1.83 -10.18 -3.20
N THR A 45 1.48 -11.14 -2.36
CA THR A 45 1.13 -10.91 -0.95
C THR A 45 2.28 -10.25 -0.18
N SER A 46 3.50 -10.79 -0.32
CA SER A 46 4.68 -10.22 0.36
C SER A 46 5.01 -8.83 -0.16
N SER A 47 4.89 -8.60 -1.46
CA SER A 47 5.15 -7.29 -2.08
C SER A 47 4.16 -6.24 -1.58
N ARG A 48 2.88 -6.60 -1.50
CA ARG A 48 1.82 -5.75 -0.95
C ARG A 48 2.07 -5.43 0.53
N GLN A 49 2.39 -6.44 1.33
CA GLN A 49 2.68 -6.25 2.74
C GLN A 49 3.90 -5.35 2.97
N ASN A 50 4.98 -5.58 2.23
CA ASN A 50 6.18 -4.72 2.31
C ASN A 50 5.87 -3.27 1.95
N TYR A 51 5.01 -3.05 0.95
CA TYR A 51 4.55 -1.71 0.58
C TYR A 51 3.74 -1.08 1.71
N ASP A 52 2.79 -1.81 2.27
CA ASP A 52 1.94 -1.36 3.38
C ASP A 52 2.77 -0.97 4.61
N ASP A 53 3.69 -1.84 5.00
CA ASP A 53 4.60 -1.57 6.12
C ASP A 53 5.46 -0.33 5.84
N SER A 54 5.99 -0.20 4.63
CA SER A 54 6.81 0.95 4.24
C SER A 54 6.05 2.27 4.33
N ILE A 55 4.84 2.38 3.77
CA ILE A 55 4.06 3.64 3.84
C ILE A 55 3.62 3.98 5.26
N LYS A 56 3.32 2.96 6.08
CA LYS A 56 3.01 3.13 7.50
C LYS A 56 4.22 3.67 8.27
N GLU A 57 5.41 3.11 8.06
CA GLU A 57 6.64 3.59 8.67
C GLU A 57 6.95 5.04 8.30
N GLN A 58 6.73 5.43 7.03
CA GLN A 58 6.92 6.81 6.59
C GLN A 58 5.97 7.78 7.32
N VAL A 59 4.71 7.43 7.49
CA VAL A 59 3.76 8.24 8.29
C VAL A 59 4.22 8.30 9.74
N GLY A 60 4.71 7.20 10.32
CA GLY A 60 5.28 7.16 11.68
C GLY A 60 6.44 8.14 11.87
N VAL A 61 7.29 8.33 10.85
CA VAL A 61 8.34 9.36 10.88
C VAL A 61 7.76 10.77 10.98
N VAL A 62 6.70 11.07 10.22
CA VAL A 62 6.01 12.38 10.31
C VAL A 62 5.34 12.56 11.67
N ILE A 63 4.69 11.54 12.20
CA ILE A 63 4.09 11.58 13.57
C ILE A 63 5.16 11.85 14.63
N SER A 64 6.35 11.28 14.48
CA SER A 64 7.49 11.54 15.38
C SER A 64 7.97 12.98 15.30
N LEU A 65 8.09 13.55 14.09
CA LEU A 65 8.39 14.97 13.88
C LEU A 65 7.35 15.87 14.52
N LEU A 66 6.06 15.58 14.30
CA LEU A 66 4.95 16.34 14.91
C LEU A 66 4.99 16.27 16.43
N SER A 67 5.36 15.13 17.00
CA SER A 67 5.48 14.94 18.44
C SER A 67 6.60 15.81 19.02
N GLU A 68 7.74 15.89 18.34
CA GLU A 68 8.86 16.75 18.77
C GLU A 68 8.47 18.23 18.72
N ILE A 69 7.90 18.70 17.63
CA ILE A 69 7.45 20.10 17.49
C ILE A 69 6.37 20.45 18.55
N ASN A 70 5.46 19.49 18.84
CA ASN A 70 4.47 19.68 19.91
C ASN A 70 5.11 19.72 21.31
N ASN A 71 6.20 18.99 21.56
CA ASN A 71 6.96 19.09 22.81
C ASN A 71 7.65 20.46 22.95
N GLU A 72 8.21 20.97 21.87
CA GLU A 72 8.78 22.33 21.83
C GLU A 72 7.72 23.42 22.08
N TYR A 73 6.52 23.28 21.49
CA TYR A 73 5.38 24.13 21.83
C TYR A 73 5.02 24.06 23.32
N LYS A 74 4.89 22.84 23.88
CA LYS A 74 4.55 22.65 25.29
C LYS A 74 5.63 23.20 26.24
N SER A 75 6.89 23.25 25.81
CA SER A 75 7.99 23.88 26.58
C SER A 75 7.98 25.41 26.51
N GLY A 76 7.10 26.00 25.72
CA GLY A 76 7.00 27.45 25.53
C GLY A 76 7.98 28.03 24.51
N LYS A 77 8.67 27.18 23.71
CA LYS A 77 9.58 27.64 22.66
C LYS A 77 8.83 28.32 21.50
N TYR A 78 7.62 27.85 21.21
CA TYR A 78 6.74 28.38 20.16
C TYR A 78 5.32 28.58 20.69
N THR A 79 4.57 29.43 20.04
CA THR A 79 3.09 29.42 20.12
C THR A 79 2.56 28.20 19.33
N LEU A 80 1.30 27.84 19.57
CA LEU A 80 0.66 26.74 18.81
C LEU A 80 0.63 27.01 17.29
N ASP A 81 0.37 28.26 16.90
CA ASP A 81 0.30 28.64 15.48
C ASP A 81 1.69 28.58 14.82
N GLU A 82 2.73 29.01 15.53
CA GLU A 82 4.11 28.87 15.04
C GLU A 82 4.51 27.40 14.92
N ALA A 83 4.19 26.57 15.91
CA ALA A 83 4.47 25.13 15.88
C ALA A 83 3.76 24.45 14.69
N LYS A 84 2.47 24.74 14.49
CA LYS A 84 1.71 24.23 13.34
C LYS A 84 2.29 24.72 12.01
N LYS A 85 2.71 25.99 11.93
CA LYS A 85 3.34 26.51 10.72
C LYS A 85 4.65 25.83 10.41
N ILE A 86 5.54 25.68 11.40
CA ILE A 86 6.82 24.96 11.26
C ILE A 86 6.56 23.53 10.77
N ALA A 87 5.66 22.81 11.44
CA ALA A 87 5.32 21.44 11.09
C ALA A 87 4.80 21.32 9.65
N ALA A 88 3.90 22.20 9.23
CA ALA A 88 3.37 22.22 7.86
C ALA A 88 4.45 22.49 6.82
N ASP A 89 5.35 23.45 7.10
CA ASP A 89 6.44 23.83 6.20
C ASP A 89 7.45 22.67 6.03
N GLU A 90 7.78 21.96 7.10
CA GLU A 90 8.65 20.77 7.07
C GLU A 90 7.99 19.63 6.28
N ILE A 91 6.76 19.27 6.61
CA ILE A 91 6.05 18.16 5.93
C ILE A 91 5.89 18.45 4.43
N ARG A 92 5.66 19.70 4.04
CA ARG A 92 5.54 20.10 2.62
C ARG A 92 6.78 19.81 1.81
N GLN A 93 7.96 19.82 2.45
CA GLN A 93 9.24 19.50 1.81
C GLN A 93 9.58 18.01 1.84
N MET A 94 8.96 17.24 2.73
CA MET A 94 9.31 15.82 2.88
C MET A 94 8.89 15.00 1.66
N ARG A 95 9.78 14.10 1.25
CA ARG A 95 9.56 13.12 0.19
C ARG A 95 10.09 11.77 0.64
N TYR A 96 9.50 10.71 0.11
CA TYR A 96 9.97 9.36 0.38
C TYR A 96 9.94 8.48 -0.88
N GLY A 97 10.74 7.41 -0.86
CA GLY A 97 10.76 6.44 -1.94
C GLY A 97 10.96 7.09 -3.31
N ASN A 98 10.20 6.66 -4.28
CA ASN A 98 10.29 7.12 -5.67
C ASN A 98 9.12 8.09 -5.99
N GLY A 99 9.21 9.32 -5.46
CA GLY A 99 8.20 10.37 -5.70
C GLY A 99 7.02 10.35 -4.73
N GLY A 100 7.14 9.66 -3.58
CA GLY A 100 6.15 9.73 -2.51
C GLY A 100 6.18 11.07 -1.78
N TYR A 101 5.02 11.53 -1.34
CA TYR A 101 4.84 12.78 -0.62
C TYR A 101 3.80 12.62 0.48
N PHE A 102 3.77 13.58 1.40
CA PHE A 102 2.78 13.64 2.46
C PHE A 102 1.74 14.70 2.18
N TRP A 103 0.54 14.47 2.67
CA TRP A 103 -0.48 15.51 2.81
C TRP A 103 -0.95 15.56 4.26
N VAL A 104 -1.57 16.67 4.62
CA VAL A 104 -2.17 16.85 5.94
C VAL A 104 -3.53 17.48 5.80
N ASP A 105 -4.55 16.85 6.40
CA ASP A 105 -5.89 17.42 6.54
C ASP A 105 -6.25 17.57 8.03
N GLN A 106 -7.07 18.56 8.36
CA GLN A 106 -7.74 18.58 9.66
C GLN A 106 -8.90 17.58 9.69
N SER A 107 -9.35 17.20 10.87
CA SER A 107 -10.47 16.28 11.05
C SER A 107 -11.78 16.76 10.42
N ASP A 108 -11.93 18.07 10.19
CA ASP A 108 -13.06 18.69 9.50
C ASP A 108 -12.91 18.73 7.97
N GLY A 109 -11.79 18.22 7.44
CA GLY A 109 -11.47 18.14 6.00
C GLY A 109 -10.76 19.36 5.44
N LYS A 110 -10.37 20.35 6.27
CA LYS A 110 -9.53 21.46 5.80
C LYS A 110 -8.13 20.96 5.49
N ASN A 111 -7.69 21.15 4.26
CA ASN A 111 -6.34 20.77 3.85
C ASN A 111 -5.30 21.74 4.38
N ILE A 112 -4.25 21.22 4.99
CA ILE A 112 -3.14 22.00 5.56
C ILE A 112 -1.90 21.90 4.67
N VAL A 113 -1.59 20.69 4.19
CA VAL A 113 -0.44 20.42 3.33
C VAL A 113 -0.87 19.56 2.15
N LEU A 114 -0.57 20.01 0.96
CA LEU A 114 -0.66 19.22 -0.28
C LEU A 114 0.27 19.83 -1.33
N LEU A 115 1.58 19.59 -1.19
CA LEU A 115 2.62 20.00 -2.15
C LEU A 115 2.67 21.51 -2.44
N GLY A 116 2.13 22.38 -1.58
CA GLY A 116 2.03 23.81 -1.84
C GLY A 116 0.99 24.17 -2.90
N SER A 117 0.06 23.27 -3.20
CA SER A 117 -0.98 23.50 -4.21
C SER A 117 -2.03 24.51 -3.75
N SER A 118 -2.83 25.03 -4.69
CA SER A 118 -3.97 25.91 -4.40
C SER A 118 -5.09 25.25 -3.57
N THR A 119 -5.00 23.95 -3.34
CA THR A 119 -5.91 23.17 -2.49
C THR A 119 -5.66 23.46 -1.00
N GLU A 120 -4.42 23.82 -0.62
CA GLU A 120 -4.10 24.14 0.76
C GLU A 120 -4.97 25.30 1.28
N GLY A 121 -5.52 25.15 2.46
CA GLY A 121 -6.47 26.07 3.08
C GLY A 121 -7.93 25.85 2.70
N THR A 122 -8.24 25.05 1.67
CA THR A 122 -9.62 24.72 1.27
C THR A 122 -10.14 23.49 2.03
N ASN A 123 -11.46 23.34 2.10
CA ASN A 123 -12.07 22.11 2.63
C ASN A 123 -12.28 21.10 1.52
N ARG A 124 -11.73 19.91 1.69
CA ARG A 124 -11.79 18.82 0.71
C ARG A 124 -12.53 17.57 1.18
N MET A 125 -13.31 17.66 2.26
CA MET A 125 -14.09 16.56 2.83
C MET A 125 -14.94 15.82 1.78
N ASN A 126 -15.49 16.57 0.82
CA ASN A 126 -16.35 16.02 -0.23
C ASN A 126 -15.59 15.68 -1.53
N THR A 127 -14.26 15.73 -1.53
CA THR A 127 -13.47 15.36 -2.69
C THR A 127 -13.71 13.88 -3.02
N LYS A 128 -14.01 13.64 -4.28
CA LYS A 128 -14.20 12.31 -4.84
C LYS A 128 -13.01 11.93 -5.70
N ASP A 129 -12.72 10.67 -5.72
CA ASP A 129 -11.79 10.08 -6.67
C ASP A 129 -12.42 9.89 -8.06
N ALA A 130 -11.69 9.29 -9.01
CA ALA A 130 -12.16 9.06 -10.37
C ALA A 130 -13.38 8.14 -10.46
N ASP A 131 -13.58 7.26 -9.48
CA ASP A 131 -14.70 6.33 -9.40
C ASP A 131 -15.88 6.91 -8.59
N GLY A 132 -15.77 8.16 -8.12
CA GLY A 132 -16.81 8.84 -7.34
C GLY A 132 -16.78 8.54 -5.85
N TYR A 133 -15.75 7.83 -5.35
CA TYR A 133 -15.57 7.49 -3.95
C TYR A 133 -15.10 8.71 -3.15
N GLN A 134 -15.71 8.97 -2.00
CA GLN A 134 -15.36 10.08 -1.10
C GLN A 134 -14.09 9.76 -0.30
N MET A 135 -12.96 9.71 -1.00
CA MET A 135 -11.69 9.24 -0.45
C MET A 135 -11.22 10.02 0.78
N VAL A 136 -11.33 11.35 0.77
CA VAL A 136 -10.86 12.19 1.90
C VAL A 136 -11.67 11.94 3.15
N LYS A 137 -12.99 11.78 3.01
CA LYS A 137 -13.87 11.45 4.11
C LYS A 137 -13.51 10.10 4.75
N GLU A 138 -13.21 9.11 3.93
CA GLU A 138 -12.82 7.79 4.43
C GLU A 138 -11.42 7.81 5.05
N ILE A 139 -10.45 8.50 4.47
CA ILE A 139 -9.12 8.71 5.05
C ILE A 139 -9.22 9.30 6.45
N ILE A 140 -10.01 10.38 6.61
CA ILE A 140 -10.21 11.02 7.92
C ILE A 140 -10.93 10.09 8.88
N ARG A 141 -11.96 9.36 8.43
CA ARG A 141 -12.68 8.40 9.27
C ARG A 141 -11.74 7.32 9.81
N VAL A 142 -10.97 6.70 8.94
CA VAL A 142 -10.01 5.64 9.31
C VAL A 142 -8.98 6.14 10.29
N ALA A 143 -8.40 7.32 10.04
CA ALA A 143 -7.38 7.89 10.93
C ALA A 143 -7.95 8.24 12.31
N VAL A 144 -9.14 8.91 12.36
CA VAL A 144 -9.70 9.43 13.61
C VAL A 144 -10.43 8.37 14.42
N GLN A 145 -11.20 7.48 13.76
CA GLN A 145 -12.05 6.52 14.46
C GLN A 145 -11.34 5.19 14.72
N ASP A 146 -10.52 4.72 13.76
CA ASP A 146 -9.86 3.42 13.85
C ASP A 146 -8.42 3.52 14.39
N GLY A 147 -7.93 4.76 14.63
CA GLY A 147 -6.58 5.02 15.16
C GLY A 147 -5.47 4.95 14.12
N GLY A 148 -5.84 4.84 12.86
CA GLY A 148 -4.96 4.74 11.69
C GLY A 148 -5.31 3.55 10.82
N GLY A 149 -4.99 3.63 9.53
CA GLY A 149 -5.25 2.55 8.59
C GLY A 149 -5.06 2.91 7.13
N TYR A 150 -5.35 1.95 6.28
CA TYR A 150 -5.15 2.05 4.84
C TYR A 150 -6.43 2.45 4.11
N THR A 151 -6.25 3.24 3.05
CA THR A 151 -7.34 3.61 2.13
C THR A 151 -6.88 3.43 0.69
N ASP A 152 -7.67 2.71 -0.10
CA ASP A 152 -7.47 2.53 -1.54
C ASP A 152 -8.38 3.50 -2.30
N TYR A 153 -7.85 4.17 -3.34
CA TYR A 153 -8.59 5.13 -4.18
C TYR A 153 -7.92 5.31 -5.54
N VAL A 154 -8.59 5.99 -6.47
CA VAL A 154 -8.10 6.21 -7.84
C VAL A 154 -7.89 7.70 -8.07
N PHE A 155 -6.63 8.14 -8.09
CA PHE A 155 -6.29 9.56 -8.19
C PHE A 155 -4.99 9.78 -8.98
N PRO A 156 -4.81 10.93 -9.69
CA PRO A 156 -3.57 11.22 -10.40
C PRO A 156 -2.35 11.23 -9.46
N LYS A 157 -1.20 10.78 -9.97
CA LYS A 157 0.08 10.99 -9.31
C LYS A 157 0.54 12.44 -9.46
N GLU A 158 1.53 12.85 -8.65
CA GLU A 158 2.12 14.18 -8.79
C GLU A 158 2.64 14.39 -10.21
N GLY A 159 2.22 15.50 -10.83
CA GLY A 159 2.59 15.82 -12.21
C GLY A 159 1.85 15.05 -13.31
N GLU A 160 0.99 14.11 -12.96
CA GLU A 160 0.16 13.36 -13.90
C GLU A 160 -1.29 13.87 -13.90
N THR A 161 -1.97 13.73 -15.03
CA THR A 161 -3.42 14.05 -15.17
C THR A 161 -4.28 12.80 -15.16
N GLU A 162 -3.73 11.66 -15.57
CA GLU A 162 -4.44 10.38 -15.64
C GLU A 162 -4.55 9.75 -14.26
N PRO A 163 -5.78 9.40 -13.81
CA PRO A 163 -5.96 8.71 -12.54
C PRO A 163 -5.33 7.32 -12.55
N SER A 164 -4.73 6.95 -11.43
CA SER A 164 -4.16 5.62 -11.22
C SER A 164 -4.51 5.09 -9.82
N PRO A 165 -4.58 3.77 -9.61
CA PRO A 165 -4.79 3.19 -8.29
C PRO A 165 -3.72 3.67 -7.31
N LYS A 166 -4.17 4.12 -6.15
CA LYS A 166 -3.33 4.54 -5.03
C LYS A 166 -3.76 3.84 -3.76
N ARG A 167 -2.81 3.61 -2.90
CA ARG A 167 -3.00 3.15 -1.53
C ARG A 167 -2.22 4.04 -0.59
N SER A 168 -2.88 4.53 0.46
CA SER A 168 -2.26 5.33 1.50
C SER A 168 -2.47 4.72 2.87
N TYR A 169 -1.59 5.02 3.80
CA TYR A 169 -1.79 4.87 5.23
C TYR A 169 -2.01 6.25 5.84
N SER A 170 -2.90 6.36 6.81
CA SER A 170 -3.21 7.62 7.46
C SER A 170 -3.31 7.43 8.97
N GLU A 171 -2.79 8.40 9.72
CA GLU A 171 -2.80 8.42 11.18
C GLU A 171 -3.18 9.81 11.72
N TYR A 172 -3.88 9.83 12.86
CA TYR A 172 -4.38 11.06 13.47
C TYR A 172 -3.46 11.59 14.56
N PHE A 173 -2.89 12.77 14.34
CA PHE A 173 -2.14 13.49 15.34
C PHE A 173 -3.05 14.47 16.11
N LYS A 174 -3.65 13.98 17.19
CA LYS A 174 -4.63 14.70 18.00
C LYS A 174 -4.19 16.08 18.48
N PRO A 175 -2.91 16.33 18.93
CA PRO A 175 -2.52 17.64 19.46
C PRO A 175 -2.71 18.82 18.49
N PHE A 176 -2.58 18.57 17.17
CA PHE A 176 -2.76 19.58 16.13
C PHE A 176 -4.10 19.46 15.41
N ASP A 177 -4.88 18.42 15.69
CA ASP A 177 -6.07 18.02 14.94
C ASP A 177 -5.74 17.71 13.47
N TRP A 178 -4.67 16.95 13.23
CA TRP A 178 -4.17 16.64 11.90
C TRP A 178 -4.24 15.16 11.59
N VAL A 179 -4.66 14.84 10.37
CA VAL A 179 -4.58 13.53 9.72
C VAL A 179 -3.46 13.61 8.68
N VAL A 180 -2.48 12.74 8.84
CA VAL A 180 -1.30 12.65 7.96
C VAL A 180 -1.43 11.45 7.06
#